data_61b065ba77eaa7c7482a1710d2146c6e
#
_entry.id   61b065ba77eaa7c7482a1710d2146c6e
#
_cell.length_a   1.000
_cell.length_b   1.000
_cell.length_c   1.000
_cell.angle_alpha   90.00
_cell.angle_beta   90.00
_cell.angle_gamma   90.00
#
_symmetry.space_group_name_H-M   'P 1'
#
loop_
_entity.id
_entity.type
_entity.pdbx_description
1 polymer ?
#
loop_
_entity_poly.entity_id
_entity_poly.type
_entity_poly.pdbx_seq_one_letter_code
_entity_poly.pdbx_strand_id
1 'polypeptide(L)'
;MTESRPRRWWRLLTKGKLTLQGWQRHAVFALFGLACFLVFASLTFPDAALRARLQAEADRAGLVLRMEGLSAGLFGATASRVRLSRASDPGGEPLLVDRLTVRPMLFPPGLSVRAALFGGTATASLASSGKSVGIVLSGIDLSRSNLKALSGADAEGKVDGRLTLDLPAGRGSEPQLARASGELRLGGQGLLLRGGTVTVPIAGTPTPVDLPRAALGTLEATVTFQEGAGTVQRFRIKGDDLEATASGTLKLAPRVEYVELAVPMKLRLEVEFLKRLGVIGVGYSALPPDPEQPGFRDARLGGYLGKPTFTPGR
;
A
#
# COMPACT_ATOMS: atom_id res chain seq x y z
N MET A 1 45.28 21.00 48.87
CA MET A 1 44.52 20.41 49.99
C MET A 1 43.03 20.70 49.77
N THR A 2 42.31 19.81 49.15
CA THR A 2 40.82 19.77 49.15
C THR A 2 40.42 18.35 48.81
N GLU A 3 40.00 17.64 49.83
CA GLU A 3 39.54 16.26 49.77
C GLU A 3 38.20 16.13 49.04
N SER A 4 38.17 15.27 48.04
CA SER A 4 37.00 14.81 47.34
C SER A 4 36.19 13.81 48.19
N ARG A 5 34.93 14.09 48.44
CA ARG A 5 33.97 13.15 49.02
C ARG A 5 33.17 12.46 47.92
N PRO A 6 33.44 11.19 47.60
CA PRO A 6 32.45 10.35 46.95
C PRO A 6 32.19 9.12 47.84
N ARG A 7 31.08 9.05 48.56
CA ARG A 7 30.65 7.80 49.21
C ARG A 7 29.31 7.93 49.94
N ARG A 8 28.31 8.62 49.35
CA ARG A 8 27.00 8.68 49.99
C ARG A 8 25.86 7.92 49.24
N TRP A 9 26.13 7.54 48.00
CA TRP A 9 25.11 6.90 47.16
C TRP A 9 24.92 5.41 47.41
N TRP A 10 25.97 4.70 47.82
CA TRP A 10 25.90 3.25 48.04
C TRP A 10 25.14 2.83 49.33
N ARG A 11 24.89 3.74 50.27
CA ARG A 11 24.19 3.39 51.53
C ARG A 11 22.66 3.49 51.42
N LEU A 12 22.11 4.05 50.31
CA LEU A 12 20.69 4.12 50.09
C LEU A 12 20.10 2.86 49.40
N LEU A 13 20.95 2.08 48.72
CA LEU A 13 20.52 0.85 48.05
C LEU A 13 20.46 -0.40 48.96
N THR A 14 21.03 -0.36 50.19
CA THR A 14 21.17 -1.53 51.03
C THR A 14 20.19 -1.54 52.22
N LYS A 15 19.32 -0.55 52.42
CA LYS A 15 18.36 -0.50 53.55
C LYS A 15 16.89 -0.66 53.19
N GLY A 16 16.54 -1.01 51.98
CA GLY A 16 15.19 -1.44 51.64
C GLY A 16 15.07 -2.95 51.83
N LYS A 17 14.83 -3.41 53.06
CA LYS A 17 14.23 -4.74 53.28
C LYS A 17 12.82 -4.69 52.73
N LEU A 18 12.66 -4.97 51.44
CA LEU A 18 11.35 -5.29 50.84
C LEU A 18 10.91 -6.62 51.45
N THR A 19 10.22 -6.55 52.58
CA THR A 19 9.46 -7.68 53.12
C THR A 19 8.24 -7.90 52.22
N LEU A 20 8.47 -8.51 51.08
CA LEU A 20 7.42 -8.95 50.17
C LEU A 20 6.58 -9.98 50.90
N GLN A 21 5.29 -9.72 51.09
CA GLN A 21 4.31 -10.65 51.60
C GLN A 21 4.35 -11.94 50.74
N GLY A 22 4.17 -13.11 51.32
CA GLY A 22 4.50 -14.41 50.70
C GLY A 22 4.04 -14.58 49.26
N TRP A 23 2.84 -14.12 48.87
CA TRP A 23 2.31 -14.21 47.53
C TRP A 23 3.06 -13.27 46.55
N GLN A 24 3.56 -12.12 47.00
CA GLN A 24 4.31 -11.18 46.17
C GLN A 24 5.67 -11.75 45.77
N ARG A 25 6.29 -12.58 46.60
CA ARG A 25 7.52 -13.33 46.25
C ARG A 25 7.23 -14.30 45.10
N HIS A 26 6.16 -15.06 45.16
CA HIS A 26 5.77 -15.99 44.12
C HIS A 26 5.44 -15.23 42.80
N ALA A 27 4.79 -14.07 42.89
CA ALA A 27 4.51 -13.23 41.75
C ALA A 27 5.80 -12.69 41.09
N VAL A 28 6.78 -12.23 41.88
CA VAL A 28 8.10 -11.77 41.36
C VAL A 28 8.87 -12.92 40.70
N PHE A 29 8.90 -14.11 41.33
CA PHE A 29 9.55 -15.29 40.76
C PHE A 29 8.84 -15.75 39.49
N ALA A 30 7.52 -15.73 39.44
CA ALA A 30 6.74 -16.06 38.24
C ALA A 30 6.99 -15.06 37.14
N LEU A 31 7.03 -13.75 37.45
CA LEU A 31 7.34 -12.69 36.48
C LEU A 31 8.78 -12.82 35.94
N PHE A 32 9.74 -13.10 36.84
CA PHE A 32 11.13 -13.34 36.46
C PHE A 32 11.27 -14.58 35.57
N GLY A 33 10.64 -15.71 35.97
CA GLY A 33 10.62 -16.94 35.18
C GLY A 33 9.98 -16.72 33.80
N LEU A 34 8.87 -15.98 33.74
CA LEU A 34 8.23 -15.57 32.50
C LEU A 34 9.17 -14.70 31.64
N ALA A 35 9.84 -13.72 32.24
CA ALA A 35 10.80 -12.87 31.53
C ALA A 35 11.98 -13.69 30.96
N CYS A 36 12.55 -14.59 31.75
CA CYS A 36 13.60 -15.50 31.28
C CYS A 36 13.11 -16.43 30.18
N PHE A 37 11.92 -16.99 30.30
CA PHE A 37 11.31 -17.81 29.25
C PHE A 37 11.09 -17.02 27.97
N LEU A 38 10.59 -15.78 28.07
CA LEU A 38 10.38 -14.91 26.92
C LEU A 38 11.72 -14.54 26.23
N VAL A 39 12.77 -14.26 27.00
CA VAL A 39 14.11 -14.00 26.47
C VAL A 39 14.66 -15.25 25.76
N PHE A 40 14.57 -16.42 26.43
CA PHE A 40 15.03 -17.67 25.85
C PHE A 40 14.26 -18.02 24.58
N ALA A 41 12.93 -17.90 24.58
CA ALA A 41 12.08 -18.15 23.44
C ALA A 41 12.40 -17.19 22.26
N SER A 42 12.79 -15.92 22.56
CA SER A 42 13.20 -14.99 21.51
C SER A 42 14.58 -15.29 20.91
N LEU A 43 15.50 -15.83 21.71
CA LEU A 43 16.84 -16.21 21.25
C LEU A 43 16.87 -17.54 20.51
N THR A 44 15.93 -18.43 20.81
CA THR A 44 15.82 -19.77 20.17
C THR A 44 14.76 -19.83 19.08
N PHE A 45 14.21 -18.68 18.65
CA PHE A 45 13.17 -18.67 17.61
C PHE A 45 13.73 -19.22 16.29
N PRO A 46 13.07 -20.20 15.66
CA PRO A 46 13.60 -20.86 14.46
C PRO A 46 13.37 -19.99 13.20
N ASP A 47 14.28 -19.04 12.95
CA ASP A 47 14.23 -18.15 11.79
C ASP A 47 14.13 -18.91 10.45
N ALA A 48 14.77 -20.08 10.35
CA ALA A 48 14.74 -20.91 9.17
C ALA A 48 13.33 -21.46 8.87
N ALA A 49 12.61 -21.92 9.92
CA ALA A 49 11.25 -22.43 9.78
C ALA A 49 10.27 -21.32 9.39
N LEU A 50 10.42 -20.12 10.00
CA LEU A 50 9.62 -18.96 9.64
C LEU A 50 9.87 -18.54 8.19
N ARG A 51 11.13 -18.51 7.75
CA ARG A 51 11.49 -18.20 6.36
C ARG A 51 10.85 -19.17 5.38
N ALA A 52 10.95 -20.47 5.65
CA ALA A 52 10.35 -21.50 4.80
C ALA A 52 8.83 -21.35 4.70
N ARG A 53 8.16 -21.03 5.82
CA ARG A 53 6.71 -20.81 5.84
C ARG A 53 6.31 -19.55 5.07
N LEU A 54 7.02 -18.43 5.25
CA LEU A 54 6.77 -17.19 4.50
C LEU A 54 6.97 -17.38 3.00
N GLN A 55 7.99 -18.14 2.59
CA GLN A 55 8.21 -18.49 1.20
C GLN A 55 7.07 -19.36 0.66
N ALA A 56 6.66 -20.39 1.38
CA ALA A 56 5.55 -21.25 0.96
C ALA A 56 4.22 -20.49 0.83
N GLU A 57 3.93 -19.52 1.72
CA GLU A 57 2.72 -18.68 1.60
C GLU A 57 2.83 -17.70 0.42
N ALA A 58 4.01 -17.12 0.17
CA ALA A 58 4.26 -16.30 -0.99
C ALA A 58 4.08 -17.09 -2.29
N ASP A 59 4.62 -18.32 -2.36
CA ASP A 59 4.47 -19.21 -3.52
C ASP A 59 3.00 -19.54 -3.79
N ARG A 60 2.20 -19.80 -2.73
CA ARG A 60 0.74 -19.99 -2.86
C ARG A 60 0.02 -18.76 -3.41
N ALA A 61 0.53 -17.58 -3.08
CA ALA A 61 0.02 -16.30 -3.61
C ALA A 61 0.54 -16.00 -5.03
N GLY A 62 1.32 -16.88 -5.65
CA GLY A 62 1.92 -16.66 -6.96
C GLY A 62 3.09 -15.66 -6.95
N LEU A 63 3.74 -15.50 -5.80
CA LEU A 63 4.85 -14.58 -5.59
C LEU A 63 6.11 -15.35 -5.18
N VAL A 64 7.24 -14.99 -5.74
CA VAL A 64 8.56 -15.48 -5.31
C VAL A 64 9.14 -14.48 -4.31
N LEU A 65 9.33 -14.92 -3.08
CA LEU A 65 9.84 -14.11 -1.98
C LEU A 65 11.31 -14.48 -1.71
N ARG A 66 12.20 -13.51 -1.84
CA ARG A 66 13.62 -13.62 -1.43
C ARG A 66 13.91 -12.57 -0.37
N MET A 67 14.58 -12.96 0.71
CA MET A 67 14.98 -12.06 1.80
C MET A 67 16.40 -12.38 2.25
N GLU A 68 17.21 -11.35 2.49
CA GLU A 68 18.61 -11.54 2.87
C GLU A 68 18.79 -11.67 4.40
N GLY A 69 18.07 -10.87 5.17
CA GLY A 69 18.07 -10.93 6.64
C GLY A 69 16.66 -11.16 7.17
N LEU A 70 16.52 -12.13 8.06
CA LEU A 70 15.30 -12.36 8.83
C LEU A 70 15.70 -12.46 10.29
N SER A 71 15.10 -11.64 11.12
CA SER A 71 15.20 -11.70 12.57
C SER A 71 13.80 -11.77 13.14
N ALA A 72 13.51 -12.81 13.87
CA ALA A 72 12.22 -13.01 14.49
C ALA A 72 12.36 -13.09 16.02
N GLY A 73 11.33 -12.66 16.72
CA GLY A 73 11.25 -12.68 18.17
C GLY A 73 9.80 -12.57 18.63
N LEU A 74 9.61 -12.55 19.95
CA LEU A 74 8.28 -12.52 20.58
C LEU A 74 7.41 -11.31 20.19
N PHE A 75 8.04 -10.18 19.87
CA PHE A 75 7.34 -8.93 19.54
C PHE A 75 7.22 -8.67 18.04
N GLY A 76 7.56 -9.67 17.22
CA GLY A 76 7.44 -9.59 15.78
C GLY A 76 8.65 -10.10 15.02
N ALA A 77 8.61 -9.92 13.70
CA ALA A 77 9.69 -10.29 12.80
C ALA A 77 10.07 -9.08 11.93
N THR A 78 11.37 -9.00 11.62
CA THR A 78 11.88 -7.99 10.69
C THR A 78 12.70 -8.69 9.62
N ALA A 79 12.38 -8.44 8.36
CA ALA A 79 13.16 -8.87 7.21
C ALA A 79 13.79 -7.66 6.53
N SER A 80 15.01 -7.79 6.04
CA SER A 80 15.73 -6.75 5.31
C SER A 80 15.98 -7.20 3.88
N ARG A 81 16.04 -6.22 2.96
CA ARG A 81 16.28 -6.43 1.53
C ARG A 81 15.40 -7.52 0.94
N VAL A 82 14.10 -7.32 1.11
CA VAL A 82 13.09 -8.26 0.60
C VAL A 82 12.86 -7.97 -0.88
N ARG A 83 12.93 -9.02 -1.70
CA ARG A 83 12.65 -8.98 -3.14
C ARG A 83 11.42 -9.81 -3.41
N LEU A 84 10.43 -9.20 -4.03
CA LEU A 84 9.18 -9.83 -4.43
C LEU A 84 9.10 -9.84 -5.96
N SER A 85 9.00 -11.02 -6.56
CA SER A 85 8.78 -11.21 -8.00
C SER A 85 7.48 -11.96 -8.22
N ARG A 86 6.89 -11.84 -9.41
CA ARG A 86 5.76 -12.69 -9.79
C ARG A 86 6.27 -14.06 -10.20
N ALA A 87 5.61 -15.13 -9.77
CA ALA A 87 5.97 -16.49 -10.20
C ALA A 87 5.75 -16.71 -11.71
N SER A 88 4.80 -15.99 -12.30
CA SER A 88 4.52 -15.99 -13.75
C SER A 88 5.57 -15.27 -14.59
N ASP A 89 6.39 -14.40 -13.97
CA ASP A 89 7.48 -13.67 -14.62
C ASP A 89 8.70 -13.58 -13.70
N PRO A 90 9.44 -14.70 -13.56
CA PRO A 90 10.60 -14.75 -12.67
C PRO A 90 11.79 -13.92 -13.15
N GLY A 91 11.81 -13.55 -14.43
CA GLY A 91 12.81 -12.66 -15.04
C GLY A 91 12.45 -11.17 -14.96
N GLY A 92 11.21 -10.85 -14.57
CA GLY A 92 10.75 -9.50 -14.35
C GLY A 92 11.48 -8.82 -13.20
N GLU A 93 11.51 -7.50 -13.24
CA GLU A 93 12.18 -6.72 -12.20
C GLU A 93 11.47 -6.86 -10.85
N PRO A 94 12.19 -7.28 -9.77
CA PRO A 94 11.57 -7.51 -8.47
C PRO A 94 11.16 -6.20 -7.80
N LEU A 95 10.05 -6.22 -7.07
CA LEU A 95 9.72 -5.17 -6.12
C LEU A 95 10.72 -5.23 -4.95
N LEU A 96 11.43 -4.14 -4.74
CA LEU A 96 12.43 -4.03 -3.68
C LEU A 96 11.79 -3.37 -2.44
N VAL A 97 11.88 -4.07 -1.30
CA VAL A 97 11.46 -3.57 0.00
C VAL A 97 12.69 -3.54 0.90
N ASP A 98 13.09 -2.34 1.33
CA ASP A 98 14.30 -2.15 2.15
C ASP A 98 14.18 -2.88 3.49
N ARG A 99 13.02 -2.75 4.12
CA ARG A 99 12.71 -3.37 5.42
C ARG A 99 11.23 -3.70 5.50
N LEU A 100 10.95 -4.92 5.91
CA LEU A 100 9.62 -5.41 6.23
C LEU A 100 9.57 -5.76 7.71
N THR A 101 8.65 -5.17 8.46
CA THR A 101 8.47 -5.45 9.89
C THR A 101 7.04 -5.91 10.12
N VAL A 102 6.91 -7.05 10.75
CA VAL A 102 5.61 -7.64 11.14
C VAL A 102 5.53 -7.64 12.65
N ARG A 103 4.46 -7.07 13.21
CA ARG A 103 4.25 -6.99 14.67
C ARG A 103 2.82 -7.37 15.03
N PRO A 104 2.62 -8.10 16.13
CA PRO A 104 1.31 -8.26 16.70
C PRO A 104 0.80 -6.92 17.23
N MET A 105 -0.49 -6.65 17.06
CA MET A 105 -1.20 -5.54 17.70
C MET A 105 -1.99 -6.08 18.88
N LEU A 106 -1.95 -5.38 20.02
CA LEU A 106 -2.67 -5.77 21.22
C LEU A 106 -4.08 -5.16 21.25
N PHE A 107 -4.22 -3.92 20.78
CA PHE A 107 -5.49 -3.17 20.80
C PHE A 107 -5.67 -2.38 19.49
N PRO A 108 -6.64 -2.74 18.64
CA PRO A 108 -7.36 -4.01 18.63
C PRO A 108 -6.40 -5.18 18.34
N PRO A 109 -6.69 -6.40 18.83
CA PRO A 109 -5.81 -7.54 18.58
C PRO A 109 -5.74 -7.81 17.08
N GLY A 110 -4.53 -8.08 16.58
CA GLY A 110 -4.33 -8.21 15.15
C GLY A 110 -2.86 -8.27 14.74
N LEU A 111 -2.61 -8.01 13.47
CA LEU A 111 -1.29 -7.99 12.86
C LEU A 111 -1.06 -6.65 12.17
N SER A 112 0.12 -6.06 12.38
CA SER A 112 0.60 -4.90 11.64
C SER A 112 1.85 -5.26 10.85
N VAL A 113 1.84 -4.92 9.58
CA VAL A 113 2.95 -5.09 8.64
C VAL A 113 3.39 -3.72 8.18
N ARG A 114 4.63 -3.36 8.43
CA ARG A 114 5.24 -2.12 7.94
C ARG A 114 6.35 -2.44 6.96
N ALA A 115 6.27 -1.86 5.78
CA ALA A 115 7.28 -1.94 4.75
C ALA A 115 7.90 -0.55 4.52
N ALA A 116 9.23 -0.46 4.55
CA ALA A 116 9.97 0.69 4.06
C ALA A 116 10.34 0.41 2.60
N LEU A 117 9.82 1.21 1.68
CA LEU A 117 10.03 1.05 0.24
C LEU A 117 9.97 2.39 -0.46
N PHE A 118 10.74 2.56 -1.52
CA PHE A 118 10.74 3.76 -2.36
C PHE A 118 10.88 5.08 -1.58
N GLY A 119 11.71 5.08 -0.53
CA GLY A 119 11.94 6.26 0.32
C GLY A 119 10.79 6.63 1.26
N GLY A 120 9.66 5.92 1.19
CA GLY A 120 8.49 6.09 2.06
C GLY A 120 8.19 4.85 2.89
N THR A 121 6.99 4.80 3.43
CA THR A 121 6.50 3.65 4.22
C THR A 121 5.11 3.23 3.80
N ALA A 122 4.89 1.92 3.72
CA ALA A 122 3.58 1.31 3.62
C ALA A 122 3.29 0.55 4.93
N THR A 123 2.14 0.77 5.54
CA THR A 123 1.71 0.06 6.74
C THR A 123 0.37 -0.60 6.45
N ALA A 124 0.30 -1.91 6.63
CA ALA A 124 -0.95 -2.65 6.57
C ALA A 124 -1.31 -3.17 7.97
N SER A 125 -2.57 -3.11 8.33
CA SER A 125 -3.09 -3.64 9.59
C SER A 125 -4.29 -4.54 9.32
N LEU A 126 -4.32 -5.67 10.00
CA LEU A 126 -5.41 -6.64 9.93
C LEU A 126 -5.84 -6.98 11.35
N ALA A 127 -7.08 -6.74 11.70
CA ALA A 127 -7.63 -7.16 12.97
C ALA A 127 -7.70 -8.71 13.04
N SER A 128 -7.47 -9.29 14.20
CA SER A 128 -7.52 -10.75 14.40
C SER A 128 -8.89 -11.36 14.10
N SER A 129 -9.95 -10.55 14.21
CA SER A 129 -11.30 -10.92 13.79
C SER A 129 -11.45 -11.08 12.28
N GLY A 130 -10.45 -10.66 11.46
CA GLY A 130 -10.54 -10.58 10.01
C GLY A 130 -11.51 -9.51 9.50
N LYS A 131 -12.15 -8.75 10.40
CA LYS A 131 -13.22 -7.81 10.04
C LYS A 131 -12.77 -6.42 9.64
N SER A 132 -11.52 -6.07 9.88
CA SER A 132 -11.01 -4.74 9.55
C SER A 132 -9.61 -4.81 8.95
N VAL A 133 -9.44 -4.13 7.82
CA VAL A 133 -8.18 -3.97 7.10
C VAL A 133 -7.88 -2.48 6.98
N GLY A 134 -6.69 -2.08 7.37
CA GLY A 134 -6.18 -0.73 7.16
C GLY A 134 -4.90 -0.78 6.34
N ILE A 135 -4.76 0.13 5.36
CA ILE A 135 -3.52 0.34 4.62
C ILE A 135 -3.21 1.83 4.64
N VAL A 136 -1.99 2.19 4.99
CA VAL A 136 -1.49 3.57 4.97
C VAL A 136 -0.20 3.61 4.18
N LEU A 137 -0.18 4.44 3.16
CA LEU A 137 1.01 4.78 2.37
C LEU A 137 1.45 6.19 2.78
N SER A 138 2.72 6.40 3.03
CA SER A 138 3.25 7.69 3.42
C SER A 138 4.56 7.99 2.75
N GLY A 139 4.60 9.10 2.00
CA GLY A 139 5.79 9.60 1.34
C GLY A 139 6.40 8.66 0.31
N ILE A 140 5.60 7.86 -0.40
CA ILE A 140 6.08 6.96 -1.46
C ILE A 140 6.60 7.79 -2.62
N ASP A 141 7.90 7.72 -2.87
CA ASP A 141 8.58 8.44 -3.95
C ASP A 141 8.58 7.58 -5.22
N LEU A 142 7.79 7.99 -6.20
CA LEU A 142 7.64 7.26 -7.47
C LEU A 142 8.94 7.21 -8.28
N SER A 143 9.83 8.20 -8.11
CA SER A 143 11.12 8.22 -8.82
C SER A 143 12.07 7.10 -8.40
N ARG A 144 11.85 6.55 -7.21
CA ARG A 144 12.61 5.41 -6.67
C ARG A 144 11.93 4.07 -6.92
N SER A 145 10.72 4.12 -7.49
CA SER A 145 9.97 2.91 -7.81
C SER A 145 10.43 2.33 -9.15
N ASN A 146 10.27 1.04 -9.32
CA ASN A 146 10.46 0.39 -10.61
C ASN A 146 9.14 0.32 -11.44
N LEU A 147 8.36 1.40 -11.38
CA LEU A 147 7.08 1.50 -12.10
C LEU A 147 7.24 1.24 -13.59
N LYS A 148 8.34 1.70 -14.19
CA LYS A 148 8.63 1.47 -15.62
C LYS A 148 8.64 -0.01 -15.99
N ALA A 149 9.23 -0.86 -15.15
CA ALA A 149 9.25 -2.31 -15.37
C ALA A 149 7.88 -2.96 -15.17
N LEU A 150 7.05 -2.41 -14.29
CA LEU A 150 5.73 -2.96 -13.95
C LEU A 150 4.63 -2.50 -14.92
N SER A 151 4.69 -1.25 -15.38
CA SER A 151 3.63 -0.59 -16.16
C SER A 151 4.07 -0.11 -17.54
N GLY A 152 5.38 -0.12 -17.83
CA GLY A 152 5.95 0.47 -19.04
C GLY A 152 6.12 2.00 -18.96
N ALA A 153 5.58 2.65 -17.95
CA ALA A 153 5.64 4.10 -17.77
C ALA A 153 6.53 4.48 -16.59
N ASP A 154 7.37 5.48 -16.76
CA ASP A 154 8.21 6.06 -15.72
C ASP A 154 7.54 7.31 -15.12
N ALA A 155 7.54 7.41 -13.79
CA ALA A 155 6.87 8.50 -13.09
C ALA A 155 7.71 9.01 -11.92
N GLU A 156 7.52 10.29 -11.61
CA GLU A 156 8.06 10.97 -10.43
C GLU A 156 6.94 11.55 -9.58
N GLY A 157 7.30 11.95 -8.38
CA GLY A 157 6.41 12.61 -7.41
C GLY A 157 6.24 11.77 -6.16
N LYS A 158 5.50 12.31 -5.21
CA LYS A 158 5.21 11.65 -3.93
C LYS A 158 3.74 11.29 -3.84
N VAL A 159 3.47 10.11 -3.32
CA VAL A 159 2.12 9.59 -3.15
C VAL A 159 1.91 9.22 -1.69
N ASP A 160 0.79 9.65 -1.14
CA ASP A 160 0.25 9.26 0.15
C ASP A 160 -1.11 8.59 -0.05
N GLY A 161 -1.45 7.66 0.83
CA GLY A 161 -2.73 6.96 0.71
C GLY A 161 -3.21 6.38 2.02
N ARG A 162 -4.53 6.26 2.16
CA ARG A 162 -5.16 5.56 3.27
C ARG A 162 -6.35 4.78 2.75
N LEU A 163 -6.38 3.51 3.05
CA LEU A 163 -7.51 2.63 2.85
C LEU A 163 -7.93 2.05 4.18
N THR A 164 -9.19 2.16 4.53
CA THR A 164 -9.77 1.48 5.68
C THR A 164 -11.00 0.73 5.19
N LEU A 165 -11.06 -0.58 5.44
CA LEU A 165 -12.18 -1.42 5.05
C LEU A 165 -12.63 -2.26 6.24
N ASP A 166 -13.92 -2.26 6.47
CA ASP A 166 -14.61 -3.20 7.34
C ASP A 166 -15.19 -4.32 6.46
N LEU A 167 -14.78 -5.55 6.80
CA LEU A 167 -15.10 -6.75 6.05
C LEU A 167 -16.16 -7.55 6.82
N PRO A 168 -17.37 -7.72 6.32
CA PRO A 168 -18.34 -8.58 6.97
C PRO A 168 -17.86 -10.04 6.93
N ALA A 169 -18.19 -10.79 7.98
CA ALA A 169 -17.90 -12.22 8.02
C ALA A 169 -18.70 -12.94 6.93
N GLY A 170 -18.02 -13.76 6.13
CA GLY A 170 -18.63 -14.65 5.16
C GLY A 170 -19.12 -15.96 5.78
N ARG A 171 -19.73 -16.81 4.98
CA ARG A 171 -19.98 -18.20 5.35
C ARG A 171 -18.61 -18.89 5.53
N GLY A 172 -18.30 -19.37 6.74
CA GLY A 172 -17.03 -20.01 7.05
C GLY A 172 -15.92 -19.08 7.55
N SER A 173 -16.25 -17.89 8.07
CA SER A 173 -15.31 -16.91 8.64
C SER A 173 -14.33 -16.25 7.65
N GLU A 174 -14.49 -16.47 6.35
CA GLU A 174 -13.65 -15.80 5.35
C GLU A 174 -14.08 -14.33 5.15
N PRO A 175 -13.14 -13.38 5.10
CA PRO A 175 -13.44 -11.97 4.83
C PRO A 175 -14.02 -11.80 3.43
N GLN A 176 -15.14 -11.06 3.29
CA GLN A 176 -15.78 -10.80 2.01
C GLN A 176 -15.47 -9.40 1.50
N LEU A 177 -14.46 -9.27 0.65
CA LEU A 177 -14.13 -7.99 0.02
C LEU A 177 -15.31 -7.42 -0.81
N ALA A 178 -16.06 -8.29 -1.48
CA ALA A 178 -17.21 -7.88 -2.30
C ALA A 178 -18.35 -7.20 -1.52
N ARG A 179 -18.32 -7.22 -0.19
CA ARG A 179 -19.31 -6.59 0.69
C ARG A 179 -18.66 -5.63 1.70
N ALA A 180 -17.42 -5.24 1.44
CA ALA A 180 -16.68 -4.35 2.33
C ALA A 180 -17.31 -2.95 2.36
N SER A 181 -17.20 -2.30 3.51
CA SER A 181 -17.53 -0.89 3.70
C SER A 181 -16.31 -0.14 4.19
N GLY A 182 -16.16 1.14 3.85
CA GLY A 182 -15.00 1.91 4.28
C GLY A 182 -14.65 3.07 3.37
N GLU A 183 -13.39 3.48 3.38
CA GLU A 183 -12.93 4.65 2.65
C GLU A 183 -11.52 4.45 2.09
N LEU A 184 -11.32 4.94 0.86
CA LEU A 184 -10.02 5.10 0.23
C LEU A 184 -9.76 6.60 0.02
N ARG A 185 -8.62 7.08 0.48
CA ARG A 185 -8.09 8.41 0.18
C ARG A 185 -6.70 8.27 -0.44
N LEU A 186 -6.47 8.96 -1.54
CA LEU A 186 -5.17 9.05 -2.20
C LEU A 186 -4.84 10.51 -2.43
N GLY A 187 -3.59 10.87 -2.20
CA GLY A 187 -3.02 12.16 -2.52
C GLY A 187 -1.70 12.00 -3.27
N GLY A 188 -1.43 12.90 -4.20
CA GLY A 188 -0.17 12.93 -4.92
C GLY A 188 0.31 14.36 -5.10
N GLN A 189 1.62 14.58 -5.05
CA GLN A 189 2.24 15.89 -5.22
C GLN A 189 3.45 15.80 -6.12
N GLY A 190 3.61 16.82 -6.99
CA GLY A 190 4.71 16.88 -7.93
C GLY A 190 4.72 15.70 -8.92
N LEU A 191 3.53 15.20 -9.27
CA LEU A 191 3.40 14.07 -10.18
C LEU A 191 3.84 14.46 -11.59
N LEU A 192 4.79 13.73 -12.10
CA LEU A 192 5.35 13.90 -13.44
C LEU A 192 5.47 12.53 -14.10
N LEU A 193 4.84 12.33 -15.24
CA LEU A 193 5.12 11.22 -16.12
C LEU A 193 6.37 11.57 -16.93
N ARG A 194 7.45 10.80 -16.81
CA ARG A 194 8.68 11.00 -17.58
C ARG A 194 8.57 10.49 -19.01
N GLY A 195 7.59 9.63 -19.24
CA GLY A 195 7.32 8.96 -20.49
C GLY A 195 7.38 7.45 -20.34
N GLY A 196 7.29 6.73 -21.44
CA GLY A 196 7.36 5.26 -21.46
C GLY A 196 6.53 4.69 -22.59
N THR A 197 6.55 3.36 -22.72
CA THR A 197 5.73 2.66 -23.71
C THR A 197 4.73 1.80 -22.97
N VAL A 198 3.44 2.04 -23.19
CA VAL A 198 2.35 1.25 -22.62
C VAL A 198 1.64 0.48 -23.74
N THR A 199 1.18 -0.72 -23.41
CA THR A 199 0.40 -1.50 -24.36
C THR A 199 -1.08 -1.22 -24.14
N VAL A 200 -1.72 -0.62 -25.15
CA VAL A 200 -3.15 -0.28 -25.12
C VAL A 200 -3.89 -1.17 -26.14
N PRO A 201 -5.02 -1.77 -25.78
CA PRO A 201 -5.84 -2.50 -26.74
C PRO A 201 -6.55 -1.51 -27.69
N ILE A 202 -6.02 -1.34 -28.88
CA ILE A 202 -6.66 -0.55 -29.95
C ILE A 202 -7.39 -1.51 -30.89
N ALA A 203 -8.71 -1.37 -30.98
CA ALA A 203 -9.57 -2.27 -31.75
C ALA A 203 -9.36 -3.77 -31.44
N GLY A 204 -9.06 -4.09 -30.16
CA GLY A 204 -8.82 -5.46 -29.68
C GLY A 204 -7.38 -5.98 -29.89
N THR A 205 -6.53 -5.23 -30.57
CA THR A 205 -5.11 -5.59 -30.81
C THR A 205 -4.23 -4.87 -29.79
N PRO A 206 -3.37 -5.59 -29.03
CA PRO A 206 -2.40 -4.97 -28.12
C PRO A 206 -1.41 -4.13 -28.92
N THR A 207 -1.48 -2.81 -28.82
CA THR A 207 -0.65 -1.87 -29.56
C THR A 207 0.27 -1.14 -28.58
N PRO A 208 1.60 -1.16 -28.79
CA PRO A 208 2.49 -0.34 -27.99
C PRO A 208 2.30 1.14 -28.36
N VAL A 209 2.14 1.97 -27.35
CA VAL A 209 1.95 3.42 -27.51
C VAL A 209 2.95 4.14 -26.62
N ASP A 210 3.70 5.04 -27.23
CA ASP A 210 4.65 5.87 -26.49
C ASP A 210 3.93 7.02 -25.82
N LEU A 211 4.11 7.10 -24.50
CA LEU A 211 3.62 8.21 -23.70
C LEU A 211 4.69 9.29 -23.60
N PRO A 212 4.40 10.53 -24.00
CA PRO A 212 5.33 11.63 -23.80
C PRO A 212 5.42 12.03 -22.32
N ARG A 213 6.41 12.85 -22.01
CA ARG A 213 6.50 13.50 -20.70
C ARG A 213 5.26 14.36 -20.46
N ALA A 214 4.67 14.26 -19.24
CA ALA A 214 3.48 15.00 -18.84
C ALA A 214 3.56 15.46 -17.38
N ALA A 215 3.34 16.73 -17.14
CA ALA A 215 3.21 17.33 -15.82
C ALA A 215 1.78 17.11 -15.30
N LEU A 216 1.61 16.13 -14.41
CA LEU A 216 0.31 15.77 -13.81
C LEU A 216 0.03 16.57 -12.54
N GLY A 217 1.07 17.16 -11.91
CA GLY A 217 0.96 18.05 -10.77
C GLY A 217 0.45 17.39 -9.49
N THR A 218 -0.80 17.61 -9.12
CA THR A 218 -1.41 17.07 -7.91
C THR A 218 -2.50 16.07 -8.24
N LEU A 219 -2.65 15.06 -7.38
CA LEU A 219 -3.73 14.07 -7.41
C LEU A 219 -4.48 14.11 -6.08
N GLU A 220 -5.80 14.14 -6.12
CA GLU A 220 -6.67 13.92 -4.98
C GLU A 220 -7.76 12.91 -5.37
N ALA A 221 -7.92 11.85 -4.58
CA ALA A 221 -8.99 10.89 -4.77
C ALA A 221 -9.58 10.46 -3.43
N THR A 222 -10.91 10.42 -3.36
CA THR A 222 -11.66 9.91 -2.20
C THR A 222 -12.78 9.04 -2.72
N VAL A 223 -12.82 7.80 -2.24
CA VAL A 223 -13.86 6.83 -2.57
C VAL A 223 -14.42 6.27 -1.27
N THR A 224 -15.74 6.28 -1.13
CA THR A 224 -16.45 5.68 0.00
C THR A 224 -17.10 4.39 -0.44
N PHE A 225 -16.92 3.33 0.33
CA PHE A 225 -17.49 2.00 0.07
C PHE A 225 -18.61 1.71 1.06
N GLN A 226 -19.73 1.19 0.57
CA GLN A 226 -20.86 0.71 1.36
C GLN A 226 -21.32 -0.62 0.78
N GLU A 227 -21.23 -1.68 1.54
CA GLU A 227 -21.63 -3.04 1.14
C GLU A 227 -21.08 -3.48 -0.23
N GLY A 228 -19.84 -3.13 -0.53
CA GLY A 228 -19.18 -3.44 -1.80
C GLY A 228 -19.40 -2.45 -2.92
N ALA A 229 -20.36 -1.52 -2.79
CA ALA A 229 -20.53 -0.42 -3.71
C ALA A 229 -19.64 0.77 -3.32
N GLY A 230 -18.73 1.17 -4.20
CA GLY A 230 -17.86 2.33 -4.03
C GLY A 230 -18.42 3.54 -4.77
N THR A 231 -18.44 4.69 -4.12
CA THR A 231 -18.79 5.97 -4.73
C THR A 231 -17.56 6.88 -4.75
N VAL A 232 -17.18 7.36 -5.91
CA VAL A 232 -16.09 8.34 -6.08
C VAL A 232 -16.63 9.71 -5.65
N GLN A 233 -16.27 10.11 -4.44
CA GLN A 233 -16.66 11.40 -3.85
C GLN A 233 -15.88 12.55 -4.46
N ARG A 234 -14.60 12.31 -4.72
CA ARG A 234 -13.68 13.27 -5.34
C ARG A 234 -12.63 12.49 -6.12
N PHE A 235 -12.39 12.91 -7.33
CA PHE A 235 -11.21 12.57 -8.07
C PHE A 235 -10.78 13.80 -8.87
N ARG A 236 -9.57 14.26 -8.66
CA ARG A 236 -9.01 15.39 -9.37
C ARG A 236 -7.53 15.21 -9.61
N ILE A 237 -7.11 15.40 -10.83
CA ILE A 237 -5.71 15.62 -11.22
C ILE A 237 -5.62 17.07 -11.71
N LYS A 238 -4.63 17.80 -11.25
CA LYS A 238 -4.38 19.17 -11.67
C LYS A 238 -2.89 19.39 -11.92
N GLY A 239 -2.52 19.39 -13.16
CA GLY A 239 -1.18 19.67 -13.67
C GLY A 239 -1.21 20.65 -14.84
N ASP A 240 -0.01 20.97 -15.34
CA ASP A 240 0.14 21.91 -16.43
C ASP A 240 -0.26 21.27 -17.77
N ASP A 241 0.02 19.97 -17.96
CA ASP A 241 -0.27 19.25 -19.22
C ASP A 241 -1.65 18.56 -19.20
N LEU A 242 -2.18 18.22 -18.01
CA LEU A 242 -3.44 17.48 -17.84
C LEU A 242 -4.23 17.99 -16.66
N GLU A 243 -5.50 18.27 -16.86
CA GLU A 243 -6.49 18.38 -15.79
C GLU A 243 -7.57 17.32 -15.98
N ALA A 244 -7.92 16.60 -14.89
CA ALA A 244 -8.93 15.58 -14.92
C ALA A 244 -9.79 15.64 -13.67
N THR A 245 -11.10 15.44 -13.84
CA THR A 245 -12.04 15.22 -12.74
C THR A 245 -12.86 13.99 -13.04
N ALA A 246 -13.23 13.25 -12.01
CA ALA A 246 -14.09 12.10 -12.19
C ALA A 246 -15.06 11.95 -11.02
N SER A 247 -16.19 11.36 -11.31
CA SER A 247 -17.21 10.92 -10.36
C SER A 247 -17.71 9.55 -10.80
N GLY A 248 -18.56 8.91 -10.02
CA GLY A 248 -19.13 7.64 -10.46
C GLY A 248 -19.02 6.55 -9.41
N THR A 249 -19.09 5.31 -9.87
CA THR A 249 -19.20 4.16 -8.98
C THR A 249 -18.19 3.07 -9.34
N LEU A 250 -17.85 2.30 -8.32
CA LEU A 250 -17.03 1.10 -8.38
C LEU A 250 -17.82 -0.02 -7.71
N LYS A 251 -17.61 -1.26 -8.14
CA LYS A 251 -18.17 -2.40 -7.43
C LYS A 251 -17.07 -3.37 -7.06
N LEU A 252 -16.86 -3.55 -5.75
CA LEU A 252 -15.87 -4.46 -5.24
C LEU A 252 -16.19 -5.91 -5.63
N ALA A 253 -15.16 -6.68 -5.90
CA ALA A 253 -15.23 -8.09 -6.23
C ALA A 253 -14.34 -8.89 -5.27
N PRO A 254 -14.49 -10.23 -5.18
CA PRO A 254 -13.61 -11.06 -4.34
C PRO A 254 -12.13 -10.91 -4.66
N ARG A 255 -11.80 -10.61 -5.92
CA ARG A 255 -10.44 -10.31 -6.37
C ARG A 255 -10.38 -8.89 -6.93
N VAL A 256 -9.30 -8.19 -6.62
CA VAL A 256 -9.13 -6.76 -6.97
C VAL A 256 -9.15 -6.53 -8.48
N GLU A 257 -8.63 -7.46 -9.28
CA GLU A 257 -8.64 -7.36 -10.74
C GLU A 257 -10.05 -7.33 -11.36
N TYR A 258 -11.05 -7.86 -10.65
CA TYR A 258 -12.45 -7.90 -11.09
C TYR A 258 -13.33 -6.79 -10.51
N VAL A 259 -12.74 -5.81 -9.83
CA VAL A 259 -13.47 -4.60 -9.42
C VAL A 259 -14.02 -3.91 -10.66
N GLU A 260 -15.33 -3.77 -10.75
CA GLU A 260 -16.00 -3.11 -11.86
C GLU A 260 -15.90 -1.59 -11.74
N LEU A 261 -15.65 -0.94 -12.87
CA LEU A 261 -15.51 0.51 -12.97
C LEU A 261 -16.64 1.09 -13.80
N ALA A 262 -17.27 2.14 -13.28
CA ALA A 262 -18.29 2.94 -14.00
C ALA A 262 -18.09 4.41 -13.64
N VAL A 263 -16.99 4.99 -14.14
CA VAL A 263 -16.48 6.29 -13.71
C VAL A 263 -16.47 7.26 -14.89
N PRO A 264 -17.51 8.09 -15.07
CA PRO A 264 -17.47 9.23 -15.98
C PRO A 264 -16.39 10.22 -15.52
N MET A 265 -15.66 10.76 -16.47
CA MET A 265 -14.55 11.68 -16.25
C MET A 265 -14.57 12.81 -17.27
N LYS A 266 -14.15 13.98 -16.81
CA LYS A 266 -13.92 15.16 -17.63
C LYS A 266 -12.42 15.39 -17.71
N LEU A 267 -11.90 15.53 -18.91
CA LEU A 267 -10.47 15.66 -19.20
C LEU A 267 -10.19 16.92 -19.98
N ARG A 268 -9.15 17.66 -19.58
CA ARG A 268 -8.60 18.76 -20.33
C ARG A 268 -7.11 18.53 -20.52
N LEU A 269 -6.68 18.53 -21.78
CA LEU A 269 -5.26 18.44 -22.14
C LEU A 269 -4.80 19.81 -22.66
N GLU A 270 -3.57 20.19 -22.28
CA GLU A 270 -2.92 21.37 -22.84
C GLU A 270 -2.61 21.14 -24.32
N VAL A 271 -2.72 22.18 -25.15
CA VAL A 271 -2.61 22.09 -26.60
C VAL A 271 -1.25 21.56 -27.05
N GLU A 272 -0.18 22.01 -26.42
CA GLU A 272 1.18 21.54 -26.74
C GLU A 272 1.41 20.08 -26.31
N PHE A 273 0.79 19.67 -25.22
CA PHE A 273 0.80 18.28 -24.78
C PHE A 273 0.02 17.39 -25.75
N LEU A 274 -1.16 17.86 -26.19
CA LEU A 274 -2.00 17.14 -27.16
C LEU A 274 -1.26 16.86 -28.47
N LYS A 275 -0.46 17.81 -28.98
CA LYS A 275 0.37 17.61 -30.18
C LYS A 275 1.41 16.50 -30.00
N ARG A 276 1.94 16.33 -28.78
CA ARG A 276 2.94 15.30 -28.45
C ARG A 276 2.34 13.90 -28.30
N LEU A 277 1.03 13.78 -28.07
CA LEU A 277 0.35 12.50 -27.85
C LEU A 277 0.13 11.68 -29.13
N GLY A 278 0.33 12.24 -30.30
CA GLY A 278 0.20 11.51 -31.58
C GLY A 278 -1.19 10.84 -31.71
N VAL A 279 -1.22 9.53 -31.89
CA VAL A 279 -2.46 8.76 -32.10
C VAL A 279 -3.43 8.90 -30.92
N ILE A 280 -2.93 8.95 -29.67
CA ILE A 280 -3.78 9.18 -28.49
C ILE A 280 -4.46 10.55 -28.56
N GLY A 281 -3.73 11.57 -29.08
CA GLY A 281 -4.28 12.91 -29.27
C GLY A 281 -5.45 12.95 -30.26
N VAL A 282 -5.40 12.13 -31.29
CA VAL A 282 -6.53 11.95 -32.24
C VAL A 282 -7.72 11.34 -31.50
N GLY A 283 -7.51 10.29 -30.72
CA GLY A 283 -8.56 9.66 -29.90
C GLY A 283 -9.20 10.64 -28.91
N TYR A 284 -8.37 11.47 -28.23
CA TYR A 284 -8.85 12.53 -27.35
C TYR A 284 -9.71 13.56 -28.11
N SER A 285 -9.28 13.97 -29.31
CA SER A 285 -10.01 14.95 -30.11
C SER A 285 -11.39 14.44 -30.58
N ALA A 286 -11.55 13.13 -30.66
CA ALA A 286 -12.83 12.48 -30.99
C ALA A 286 -13.81 12.40 -29.81
N LEU A 287 -13.38 12.70 -28.56
CA LEU A 287 -14.26 12.73 -27.41
C LEU A 287 -15.23 13.92 -27.50
N PRO A 288 -16.47 13.76 -27.04
CA PRO A 288 -17.45 14.84 -27.02
C PRO A 288 -16.98 15.97 -26.10
N PRO A 289 -17.20 17.24 -26.49
CA PRO A 289 -16.92 18.37 -25.63
C PRO A 289 -17.89 18.37 -24.45
N ASP A 290 -17.41 18.78 -23.27
CA ASP A 290 -18.27 19.00 -22.10
C ASP A 290 -19.12 20.24 -22.33
N PRO A 291 -20.45 20.16 -22.20
CA PRO A 291 -21.34 21.30 -22.39
C PRO A 291 -21.24 22.36 -21.28
N GLU A 292 -20.82 21.97 -20.08
CA GLU A 292 -20.76 22.84 -18.92
C GLU A 292 -19.38 23.49 -18.70
N GLN A 293 -18.31 22.82 -19.15
CA GLN A 293 -16.94 23.23 -18.90
C GLN A 293 -16.17 23.38 -20.22
N PRO A 294 -16.04 24.58 -20.77
CA PRO A 294 -15.29 24.81 -22.01
C PRO A 294 -13.84 24.30 -21.93
N GLY A 295 -13.43 23.56 -22.96
CA GLY A 295 -12.09 22.95 -23.02
C GLY A 295 -11.97 21.58 -22.41
N PHE A 296 -12.96 21.12 -21.64
CA PHE A 296 -13.03 19.73 -21.18
C PHE A 296 -13.70 18.82 -22.21
N ARG A 297 -13.36 17.54 -22.13
CA ARG A 297 -13.94 16.49 -22.93
C ARG A 297 -14.46 15.38 -22.03
N ASP A 298 -15.61 14.84 -22.40
CA ASP A 298 -16.28 13.77 -21.65
C ASP A 298 -15.75 12.40 -22.07
N ALA A 299 -15.33 11.64 -21.08
CA ALA A 299 -14.88 10.27 -21.24
C ALA A 299 -15.49 9.39 -20.16
N ARG A 300 -15.42 8.09 -20.34
CA ARG A 300 -15.84 7.11 -19.34
C ARG A 300 -14.79 6.04 -19.16
N LEU A 301 -14.36 5.83 -17.93
CA LEU A 301 -13.56 4.70 -17.51
C LEU A 301 -14.49 3.59 -17.05
N GLY A 302 -14.49 2.48 -17.78
CA GLY A 302 -15.33 1.31 -17.51
C GLY A 302 -14.55 0.02 -17.48
N GLY A 303 -15.26 -1.11 -17.49
CA GLY A 303 -14.65 -2.44 -17.44
C GLY A 303 -14.22 -2.86 -16.05
N TYR A 304 -13.15 -3.68 -15.97
CA TYR A 304 -12.60 -4.17 -14.73
C TYR A 304 -11.27 -3.48 -14.41
N LEU A 305 -10.94 -3.36 -13.14
CA LEU A 305 -9.67 -2.72 -12.72
C LEU A 305 -8.43 -3.42 -13.32
N GLY A 306 -8.47 -4.74 -13.47
CA GLY A 306 -7.40 -5.50 -14.15
C GLY A 306 -7.38 -5.34 -15.68
N LYS A 307 -8.46 -4.86 -16.30
CA LYS A 307 -8.61 -4.59 -17.72
C LYS A 307 -9.55 -3.41 -17.95
N PRO A 308 -9.11 -2.19 -17.62
CA PRO A 308 -9.95 -1.01 -17.78
C PRO A 308 -10.19 -0.70 -19.26
N THR A 309 -11.36 -0.14 -19.55
CA THR A 309 -11.72 0.33 -20.87
C THR A 309 -12.01 1.82 -20.83
N PHE A 310 -11.51 2.54 -21.83
CA PHE A 310 -11.73 3.97 -21.98
C PHE A 310 -12.61 4.22 -23.20
N THR A 311 -13.74 4.88 -22.99
CA THR A 311 -14.74 5.13 -24.03
C THR A 311 -15.18 6.59 -24.00
N PRO A 312 -15.71 7.14 -25.12
CA PRO A 312 -16.35 8.44 -25.10
C PRO A 312 -17.47 8.50 -24.06
N GLY A 313 -17.54 9.63 -23.33
CA GLY A 313 -18.69 9.95 -22.47
C GLY A 313 -19.95 10.22 -23.31
N ARG A 314 -21.09 9.95 -22.72
CA ARG A 314 -22.39 10.32 -23.29
C ARG A 314 -23.08 11.30 -22.37
#